data_e9a83790398d7c2020a0beb1eab34024
#
_entry.id   e9a83790398d7c2020a0beb1eab34024
#
_cell.length_a   1.000
_cell.length_b   1.000
_cell.length_c   1.000
_cell.angle_alpha   90.00
_cell.angle_beta   90.00
_cell.angle_gamma   90.00
#
_symmetry.space_group_name_H-M   'P 1'
#
loop_
_entity.id
_entity.type
_entity.pdbx_description
1 polymer ?
#
loop_
_entity_poly.entity_id
_entity_poly.type
_entity_poly.pdbx_seq_one_letter_code
_entity_poly.pdbx_strand_id
1 'polypeptide(L)'
;MSETYTVKVEEARPAADGKPSAGPVYRCIYAKDGLLESPVGLESPWQFFCDSAKRIPNNQMLGRRKVSDGKVGPYVWLTYQEVYDAAIRFGSAMRSRGVNPGDRCGIYGSNCPEWIIAMEACNSQAITYVPLYDTLGANAVEFIINHAEVSIAFVQENKIPSVGIHCVNSVYSIVSFANVSSSQKKEAEELGVSCFSWEEFLQLGTLDCELPPKKKTNISTIMYTSGTTGEPKGVVLTNQAIVAEVLSVDQMFVVTGKVCSEEDTYFSFLPLAHIYDQIIETHCIHKGCSIGFWQGDVRYLMEDIQELKPTMFSGVPRVYDRIYTATNSKLGNMKKGMPQNKAAPLLDSLVFSKIREAFGGRLQAMLSGAAPLPIHVEEFLRVTSGAPLTQGYVSYSMPTSDTLTMIGLTESCSGCFTSLADVFNMIGTVGVPMTTVEARLESVPEMGYDALSSVPRGEICLRGNTLFSGDIGEWQPNGAMKIIDRKKNIFKLSQGEYVAVESIENIYLQCPLTTLIWVYGNSFESFLVAVVVPDRKALEDWAVNHLHEAVDFKSLCENPKARKYVLDELNSTAQKHKLRGFEMLKAVHLEPTPFDIEKDLITPTFKLKRPQLLKYYKDKIDQLYSEAKGSKP
;
A
#
# COMPACT_ATOMS: atom_id res chain seq x y z
N MET A 1 -36.23 2.59 0.67
CA MET A 1 -35.29 3.63 1.10
C MET A 1 -33.92 3.00 0.94
N SER A 2 -33.01 3.60 0.19
CA SER A 2 -31.63 3.11 0.12
C SER A 2 -31.01 3.26 1.52
N GLU A 3 -30.45 2.18 2.04
CA GLU A 3 -29.69 2.24 3.29
C GLU A 3 -28.53 3.22 3.11
N THR A 4 -28.46 4.24 3.96
CA THR A 4 -27.36 5.20 4.01
C THR A 4 -26.46 4.83 5.18
N TYR A 5 -25.17 4.74 4.92
CA TYR A 5 -24.18 4.31 5.91
C TYR A 5 -23.40 5.48 6.53
N THR A 6 -23.82 6.71 6.23
CA THR A 6 -23.27 7.93 6.80
C THR A 6 -24.37 8.81 7.39
N VAL A 7 -24.01 9.60 8.40
CA VAL A 7 -24.88 10.62 9.01
C VAL A 7 -24.27 12.00 8.79
N LYS A 8 -25.13 12.97 8.45
CA LYS A 8 -24.72 14.37 8.34
C LYS A 8 -24.58 14.97 9.74
N VAL A 9 -23.43 15.59 10.02
CA VAL A 9 -23.12 16.21 11.33
C VAL A 9 -22.97 17.72 11.25
N GLU A 10 -22.69 18.28 10.07
CA GLU A 10 -22.68 19.72 9.80
C GLU A 10 -23.32 20.03 8.45
N GLU A 11 -23.91 21.22 8.33
CA GLU A 11 -24.51 21.70 7.10
C GLU A 11 -23.45 22.14 6.07
N ALA A 12 -23.85 22.16 4.81
CA ALA A 12 -23.04 22.70 3.73
C ALA A 12 -22.76 24.21 3.94
N ARG A 13 -21.64 24.67 3.41
CA ARG A 13 -21.22 26.07 3.47
C ARG A 13 -21.09 26.65 2.05
N PRO A 14 -21.75 27.77 1.72
CA PRO A 14 -21.52 28.47 0.46
C PRO A 14 -20.12 29.05 0.40
N ALA A 15 -19.68 29.43 -0.78
CA ALA A 15 -18.40 30.16 -0.96
C ALA A 15 -18.48 31.53 -0.25
N ALA A 16 -17.49 31.83 0.57
CA ALA A 16 -17.38 33.10 1.30
C ALA A 16 -15.92 33.40 1.67
N ASP A 17 -15.57 34.65 1.80
CA ASP A 17 -14.27 35.12 2.28
C ASP A 17 -13.05 34.52 1.54
N GLY A 18 -13.17 34.37 0.21
CA GLY A 18 -12.12 33.77 -0.62
C GLY A 18 -11.97 32.24 -0.48
N LYS A 19 -12.83 31.60 0.32
CA LYS A 19 -12.89 30.13 0.45
C LYS A 19 -13.94 29.55 -0.50
N PRO A 20 -13.66 28.40 -1.16
CA PRO A 20 -14.65 27.73 -1.99
C PRO A 20 -15.82 27.21 -1.17
N SER A 21 -16.93 26.91 -1.83
CA SER A 21 -18.08 26.24 -1.20
C SER A 21 -17.69 24.84 -0.73
N ALA A 22 -18.33 24.38 0.34
CA ALA A 22 -18.07 23.07 0.91
C ALA A 22 -19.40 22.35 1.17
N GLY A 23 -19.44 21.05 0.86
CA GLY A 23 -20.55 20.18 1.16
C GLY A 23 -20.74 19.94 2.67
N PRO A 24 -21.81 19.23 3.05
CA PRO A 24 -22.04 18.80 4.43
C PRO A 24 -20.89 17.94 4.95
N VAL A 25 -20.68 17.95 6.27
CA VAL A 25 -19.76 17.01 6.93
C VAL A 25 -20.51 15.73 7.27
N TYR A 26 -19.92 14.60 6.92
CA TYR A 26 -20.48 13.28 7.18
C TYR A 26 -19.56 12.45 8.09
N ARG A 27 -20.18 11.64 8.96
CA ARG A 27 -19.55 10.56 9.72
C ARG A 27 -20.10 9.21 9.28
N CYS A 28 -19.33 8.16 9.54
CA CYS A 28 -19.87 6.80 9.53
C CYS A 28 -21.06 6.68 10.50
N ILE A 29 -22.10 5.93 10.12
CA ILE A 29 -23.26 5.70 10.99
C ILE A 29 -22.89 5.06 12.33
N TYR A 30 -21.80 4.31 12.38
CA TYR A 30 -21.28 3.68 13.60
C TYR A 30 -20.52 4.64 14.52
N ALA A 31 -20.23 5.86 14.05
CA ALA A 31 -19.66 6.97 14.82
C ALA A 31 -20.63 8.17 14.94
N LYS A 32 -21.94 7.94 14.77
CA LYS A 32 -22.98 9.00 14.76
C LYS A 32 -22.96 9.87 16.03
N ASP A 33 -22.70 9.27 17.18
CA ASP A 33 -22.75 9.93 18.49
C ASP A 33 -21.41 10.60 18.87
N GLY A 34 -20.33 10.35 18.12
CA GLY A 34 -18.98 10.89 18.32
C GLY A 34 -17.94 10.06 17.58
N LEU A 35 -16.77 10.65 17.33
CA LEU A 35 -15.63 9.91 16.79
C LEU A 35 -15.08 8.94 17.85
N LEU A 36 -14.56 7.81 17.38
CA LEU A 36 -13.94 6.82 18.25
C LEU A 36 -12.68 7.39 18.90
N GLU A 37 -12.66 7.37 20.22
CA GLU A 37 -11.51 7.78 21.02
C GLU A 37 -10.87 6.57 21.71
N SER A 38 -9.56 6.66 21.96
CA SER A 38 -8.85 5.65 22.74
C SER A 38 -9.42 5.57 24.17
N PRO A 39 -9.80 4.37 24.66
CA PRO A 39 -10.30 4.18 26.01
C PRO A 39 -9.34 4.72 27.07
N VAL A 40 -9.90 5.06 28.24
CA VAL A 40 -9.11 5.44 29.41
C VAL A 40 -8.29 4.21 29.87
N GLY A 41 -7.01 4.41 30.13
CA GLY A 41 -6.08 3.34 30.55
C GLY A 41 -5.40 2.60 29.38
N LEU A 42 -5.77 2.87 28.13
CA LEU A 42 -5.09 2.37 26.95
C LEU A 42 -4.18 3.47 26.39
N GLU A 43 -2.93 3.48 26.85
CA GLU A 43 -2.01 4.60 26.61
C GLU A 43 -1.09 4.40 25.41
N SER A 44 -0.87 3.15 24.96
CA SER A 44 0.07 2.85 23.87
C SER A 44 -0.22 1.51 23.18
N PRO A 45 0.30 1.27 21.95
CA PRO A 45 0.22 -0.02 21.27
C PRO A 45 0.84 -1.18 22.07
N TRP A 46 1.85 -0.90 22.91
CA TRP A 46 2.45 -1.90 23.81
C TRP A 46 1.42 -2.62 24.67
N GLN A 47 0.33 -1.93 25.07
CA GLN A 47 -0.72 -2.53 25.87
C GLN A 47 -1.44 -3.66 25.12
N PHE A 48 -1.70 -3.49 23.84
CA PHE A 48 -2.31 -4.53 23.00
C PHE A 48 -1.49 -5.83 23.01
N PHE A 49 -0.17 -5.69 22.84
CA PHE A 49 0.73 -6.83 22.86
C PHE A 49 0.79 -7.49 24.25
N CYS A 50 0.95 -6.69 25.33
CA CYS A 50 0.95 -7.20 26.70
C CYS A 50 -0.32 -7.98 27.02
N ASP A 51 -1.48 -7.48 26.65
CA ASP A 51 -2.77 -8.11 26.95
C ASP A 51 -2.91 -9.45 26.19
N SER A 52 -2.46 -9.52 24.93
CA SER A 52 -2.43 -10.76 24.17
C SER A 52 -1.42 -11.75 24.73
N ALA A 53 -0.18 -11.32 25.03
CA ALA A 53 0.84 -12.20 25.61
C ALA A 53 0.42 -12.79 26.98
N LYS A 54 -0.29 -12.02 27.80
CA LYS A 54 -0.86 -12.52 29.06
C LYS A 54 -2.02 -13.50 28.86
N ARG A 55 -2.87 -13.25 27.86
CA ARG A 55 -4.06 -14.04 27.59
C ARG A 55 -3.73 -15.39 26.95
N ILE A 56 -2.77 -15.40 26.02
CA ILE A 56 -2.44 -16.56 25.17
C ILE A 56 -0.91 -16.76 25.02
N PRO A 57 -0.15 -16.90 26.14
CA PRO A 57 1.32 -16.92 26.11
C PRO A 57 1.92 -18.01 25.20
N ASN A 58 1.26 -19.15 25.09
CA ASN A 58 1.76 -20.32 24.37
C ASN A 58 1.28 -20.41 22.91
N ASN A 59 0.41 -19.48 22.46
CA ASN A 59 -0.04 -19.47 21.06
C ASN A 59 1.08 -19.01 20.14
N GLN A 60 1.03 -19.48 18.90
CA GLN A 60 1.93 -19.04 17.83
C GLN A 60 1.70 -17.55 17.56
N MET A 61 2.79 -16.77 17.48
CA MET A 61 2.73 -15.33 17.16
C MET A 61 3.44 -15.02 15.86
N LEU A 62 4.76 -15.25 15.77
CA LEU A 62 5.57 -14.87 14.61
C LEU A 62 6.17 -16.11 13.94
N GLY A 63 5.88 -16.32 12.66
CA GLY A 63 6.31 -17.48 11.91
C GLY A 63 7.10 -17.15 10.66
N ARG A 64 8.18 -17.89 10.40
CA ARG A 64 8.94 -17.83 9.14
C ARG A 64 9.20 -19.20 8.56
N ARG A 65 9.45 -19.27 7.26
CA ARG A 65 9.85 -20.51 6.60
C ARG A 65 11.20 -20.99 7.15
N LYS A 66 11.28 -22.27 7.50
CA LYS A 66 12.55 -22.89 7.88
C LYS A 66 13.41 -23.13 6.65
N VAL A 67 14.64 -22.63 6.66
CA VAL A 67 15.62 -22.94 5.59
C VAL A 67 16.68 -23.88 6.16
N SER A 68 16.85 -25.07 5.53
CA SER A 68 17.87 -26.06 5.90
C SER A 68 18.50 -26.60 4.62
N ASP A 69 19.83 -26.51 4.54
CA ASP A 69 20.61 -26.98 3.37
C ASP A 69 20.10 -26.41 2.03
N GLY A 70 19.73 -25.11 2.03
CA GLY A 70 19.21 -24.42 0.85
C GLY A 70 17.79 -24.82 0.44
N LYS A 71 17.12 -25.68 1.22
CA LYS A 71 15.72 -26.06 1.00
C LYS A 71 14.81 -25.32 1.95
N VAL A 72 13.71 -24.81 1.40
CA VAL A 72 12.65 -24.12 2.16
C VAL A 72 11.69 -25.18 2.68
N GLY A 73 11.49 -25.21 4.00
CA GLY A 73 10.62 -26.14 4.72
C GLY A 73 9.34 -25.44 5.24
N PRO A 74 8.65 -26.06 6.21
CA PRO A 74 7.45 -25.52 6.83
C PRO A 74 7.76 -24.26 7.65
N TYR A 75 6.70 -23.57 8.09
CA TYR A 75 6.81 -22.48 9.05
C TYR A 75 7.28 -22.98 10.42
N VAL A 76 8.21 -22.24 11.01
CA VAL A 76 8.60 -22.34 12.42
C VAL A 76 8.14 -21.08 13.14
N TRP A 77 7.68 -21.25 14.38
CA TRP A 77 6.94 -20.24 15.09
C TRP A 77 7.61 -19.88 16.42
N LEU A 78 7.57 -18.59 16.73
CA LEU A 78 7.75 -18.07 18.09
C LEU A 78 6.38 -17.88 18.73
N THR A 79 6.27 -18.21 20.00
CA THR A 79 5.06 -17.98 20.81
C THR A 79 4.96 -16.52 21.27
N TYR A 80 3.77 -16.11 21.70
CA TYR A 80 3.57 -14.78 22.30
C TYR A 80 4.50 -14.51 23.49
N GLN A 81 4.75 -15.53 24.34
CA GLN A 81 5.67 -15.41 25.47
C GLN A 81 7.12 -15.24 25.02
N GLU A 82 7.57 -16.03 24.05
CA GLU A 82 8.95 -15.93 23.54
C GLU A 82 9.20 -14.55 22.89
N VAL A 83 8.23 -14.03 22.12
CA VAL A 83 8.32 -12.69 21.55
C VAL A 83 8.30 -11.61 22.63
N TYR A 84 7.45 -11.75 23.65
CA TYR A 84 7.41 -10.83 24.79
C TYR A 84 8.75 -10.79 25.54
N ASP A 85 9.31 -11.94 25.87
CA ASP A 85 10.60 -12.04 26.56
C ASP A 85 11.73 -11.44 25.73
N ALA A 86 11.73 -11.69 24.41
CA ALA A 86 12.69 -11.09 23.48
C ALA A 86 12.55 -9.57 23.44
N ALA A 87 11.32 -9.04 23.29
CA ALA A 87 11.08 -7.60 23.27
C ALA A 87 11.54 -6.89 24.55
N ILE A 88 11.29 -7.50 25.72
CA ILE A 88 11.77 -6.95 27.01
C ILE A 88 13.30 -6.96 27.07
N ARG A 89 13.96 -8.08 26.68
CA ARG A 89 15.43 -8.17 26.67
C ARG A 89 16.05 -7.16 25.71
N PHE A 90 15.55 -7.05 24.48
CA PHE A 90 16.04 -6.06 23.52
C PHE A 90 15.82 -4.62 24.01
N GLY A 91 14.66 -4.33 24.59
CA GLY A 91 14.38 -3.04 25.22
C GLY A 91 15.35 -2.71 26.35
N SER A 92 15.59 -3.67 27.27
CA SER A 92 16.57 -3.55 28.35
C SER A 92 18.00 -3.35 27.81
N ALA A 93 18.40 -4.09 26.77
CA ALA A 93 19.69 -3.92 26.10
C ALA A 93 19.86 -2.52 25.50
N MET A 94 18.83 -1.99 24.82
CA MET A 94 18.86 -0.61 24.33
C MET A 94 19.08 0.39 25.46
N ARG A 95 18.39 0.23 26.60
CA ARG A 95 18.56 1.07 27.79
C ARG A 95 19.99 1.00 28.33
N SER A 96 20.58 -0.19 28.41
CA SER A 96 21.97 -0.38 28.89
C SER A 96 23.01 0.26 27.96
N ARG A 97 22.64 0.47 26.68
CA ARG A 97 23.46 1.18 25.67
C ARG A 97 23.22 2.69 25.64
N GLY A 98 22.42 3.23 26.57
CA GLY A 98 22.19 4.66 26.70
C GLY A 98 21.01 5.21 25.88
N VAL A 99 20.24 4.35 25.19
CA VAL A 99 19.02 4.79 24.49
C VAL A 99 17.91 5.09 25.49
N ASN A 100 17.37 6.28 25.51
CA ASN A 100 16.40 6.75 26.50
C ASN A 100 14.97 6.81 25.91
N PRO A 101 13.92 6.83 26.77
CA PRO A 101 12.57 7.12 26.31
C PRO A 101 12.52 8.42 25.50
N GLY A 102 11.91 8.36 24.31
CA GLY A 102 11.85 9.47 23.36
C GLY A 102 13.01 9.53 22.36
N ASP A 103 14.10 8.77 22.57
CA ASP A 103 15.14 8.61 21.56
C ASP A 103 14.60 7.82 20.36
N ARG A 104 15.34 7.82 19.24
CA ARG A 104 14.92 7.22 17.98
C ARG A 104 15.74 5.99 17.65
N CYS A 105 15.04 4.92 17.28
CA CYS A 105 15.59 3.63 16.86
C CYS A 105 15.23 3.36 15.39
N GLY A 106 16.20 3.17 14.52
CA GLY A 106 15.98 2.77 13.15
C GLY A 106 15.65 1.28 13.03
N ILE A 107 14.72 0.91 12.14
CA ILE A 107 14.48 -0.50 11.79
C ILE A 107 14.57 -0.63 10.27
N TYR A 108 15.55 -1.41 9.77
CA TYR A 108 15.87 -1.50 8.36
C TYR A 108 15.96 -2.94 7.88
N GLY A 109 14.96 -3.40 7.18
CA GLY A 109 14.90 -4.75 6.64
C GLY A 109 13.55 -5.12 6.07
N SER A 110 13.49 -6.30 5.46
CA SER A 110 12.24 -6.93 5.03
C SER A 110 11.45 -7.40 6.24
N ASN A 111 10.14 -7.62 6.04
CA ASN A 111 9.28 -8.19 7.07
C ASN A 111 9.83 -9.52 7.60
N CYS A 112 10.01 -9.61 8.90
CA CYS A 112 10.51 -10.80 9.60
C CYS A 112 10.20 -10.69 11.10
N PRO A 113 10.31 -11.79 11.88
CA PRO A 113 10.11 -11.75 13.33
C PRO A 113 10.97 -10.70 14.04
N GLU A 114 12.21 -10.53 13.63
CA GLU A 114 13.16 -9.57 14.21
C GLU A 114 12.67 -8.12 14.07
N TRP A 115 12.00 -7.79 12.96
CA TRP A 115 11.42 -6.48 12.73
C TRP A 115 10.35 -6.16 13.78
N ILE A 116 9.41 -7.10 14.01
CA ILE A 116 8.34 -6.93 15.01
C ILE A 116 8.89 -6.92 16.44
N ILE A 117 9.86 -7.80 16.74
CA ILE A 117 10.51 -7.80 18.06
C ILE A 117 11.20 -6.46 18.34
N ALA A 118 11.90 -5.88 17.33
CA ALA A 118 12.55 -4.58 17.48
C ALA A 118 11.52 -3.45 17.69
N MET A 119 10.39 -3.48 16.94
CA MET A 119 9.27 -2.53 17.11
C MET A 119 8.69 -2.63 18.53
N GLU A 120 8.40 -3.84 19.01
CA GLU A 120 7.83 -4.04 20.34
C GLU A 120 8.84 -3.75 21.46
N ALA A 121 10.13 -3.96 21.22
CA ALA A 121 11.18 -3.53 22.12
C ALA A 121 11.19 -2.00 22.30
N CYS A 122 11.04 -1.25 21.19
CA CYS A 122 10.89 0.21 21.22
C CYS A 122 9.61 0.62 21.98
N ASN A 123 8.47 -0.01 21.66
CA ASN A 123 7.20 0.23 22.35
C ASN A 123 7.30 -0.04 23.86
N SER A 124 8.03 -1.11 24.27
CA SER A 124 8.23 -1.45 25.67
C SER A 124 8.96 -0.34 26.46
N GLN A 125 9.87 0.38 25.80
CA GLN A 125 10.74 1.38 26.42
C GLN A 125 10.34 2.83 26.11
N ALA A 126 9.18 3.07 25.48
CA ALA A 126 8.75 4.39 25.02
C ALA A 126 9.80 5.07 24.10
N ILE A 127 10.50 4.28 23.28
CA ILE A 127 11.45 4.71 22.27
C ILE A 127 10.70 4.85 20.95
N THR A 128 10.94 5.92 20.22
CA THR A 128 10.34 6.14 18.91
C THR A 128 11.04 5.29 17.84
N TYR A 129 10.34 4.36 17.18
CA TYR A 129 10.93 3.65 16.06
C TYR A 129 10.76 4.41 14.76
N VAL A 130 11.77 4.29 13.90
CA VAL A 130 11.86 4.95 12.58
C VAL A 130 12.11 3.88 11.53
N PRO A 131 11.09 3.45 10.78
CA PRO A 131 11.27 2.55 9.67
C PRO A 131 12.17 3.18 8.60
N LEU A 132 13.25 2.49 8.25
CA LEU A 132 14.19 2.91 7.22
C LEU A 132 13.81 2.25 5.90
N TYR A 133 13.69 3.05 4.85
CA TYR A 133 13.10 2.61 3.60
C TYR A 133 13.90 3.13 2.40
N ASP A 134 14.67 2.24 1.77
CA ASP A 134 15.58 2.56 0.67
C ASP A 134 14.88 2.98 -0.64
N THR A 135 13.61 2.64 -0.78
CA THR A 135 12.84 2.93 -2.00
C THR A 135 12.28 4.35 -2.08
N LEU A 136 12.58 5.19 -1.09
CA LEU A 136 12.20 6.61 -1.11
C LEU A 136 13.13 7.48 -1.99
N GLY A 137 14.19 6.91 -2.53
CA GLY A 137 15.14 7.56 -3.42
C GLY A 137 16.61 7.29 -3.05
N ALA A 138 17.52 7.73 -3.89
CA ALA A 138 18.95 7.65 -3.59
C ALA A 138 19.26 8.43 -2.30
N ASN A 139 20.11 7.86 -1.43
CA ASN A 139 20.51 8.41 -0.14
C ASN A 139 19.36 8.64 0.87
N ALA A 140 18.17 8.08 0.62
CA ALA A 140 17.01 8.26 1.50
C ALA A 140 17.29 7.73 2.92
N VAL A 141 17.96 6.60 3.05
CA VAL A 141 18.29 5.99 4.36
C VAL A 141 19.22 6.89 5.16
N GLU A 142 20.29 7.41 4.54
CA GLU A 142 21.20 8.37 5.15
C GLU A 142 20.48 9.64 5.60
N PHE A 143 19.66 10.20 4.72
CA PHE A 143 18.85 11.38 5.04
C PHE A 143 17.94 11.12 6.25
N ILE A 144 17.21 9.98 6.25
CA ILE A 144 16.27 9.64 7.32
C ILE A 144 17.00 9.49 8.67
N ILE A 145 18.11 8.78 8.69
CA ILE A 145 18.91 8.56 9.89
C ILE A 145 19.37 9.89 10.49
N ASN A 146 19.92 10.77 9.66
CA ASN A 146 20.42 12.06 10.12
C ASN A 146 19.28 13.02 10.51
N HIS A 147 18.22 13.09 9.70
CA HIS A 147 17.08 13.97 9.95
C HIS A 147 16.25 13.56 11.17
N ALA A 148 16.07 12.25 11.41
CA ALA A 148 15.39 11.74 12.59
C ALA A 148 16.33 11.61 13.80
N GLU A 149 17.65 11.85 13.65
CA GLU A 149 18.66 11.67 14.72
C GLU A 149 18.59 10.26 15.32
N VAL A 150 18.60 9.23 14.46
CA VAL A 150 18.57 7.82 14.89
C VAL A 150 19.84 7.48 15.66
N SER A 151 19.70 6.97 16.88
CA SER A 151 20.83 6.66 17.78
C SER A 151 21.25 5.19 17.75
N ILE A 152 20.31 4.28 17.51
CA ILE A 152 20.54 2.83 17.36
C ILE A 152 19.73 2.33 16.16
N ALA A 153 20.24 1.34 15.42
CA ALA A 153 19.52 0.76 14.30
C ALA A 153 19.54 -0.78 14.34
N PHE A 154 18.37 -1.39 14.21
CA PHE A 154 18.20 -2.82 13.91
C PHE A 154 18.17 -3.01 12.39
N VAL A 155 19.05 -3.85 11.87
CA VAL A 155 19.36 -3.86 10.43
C VAL A 155 19.49 -5.29 9.91
N GLN A 156 18.84 -5.56 8.79
CA GLN A 156 19.07 -6.80 8.06
C GLN A 156 20.54 -6.89 7.59
N GLU A 157 21.17 -8.04 7.69
CA GLU A 157 22.61 -8.23 7.52
C GLU A 157 23.20 -7.64 6.23
N ASN A 158 22.50 -7.81 5.10
CA ASN A 158 22.92 -7.30 3.80
C ASN A 158 22.76 -5.77 3.65
N LYS A 159 22.08 -5.11 4.61
CA LYS A 159 21.86 -3.67 4.65
C LYS A 159 22.83 -2.93 5.60
N ILE A 160 23.63 -3.65 6.38
CA ILE A 160 24.62 -3.08 7.32
C ILE A 160 25.55 -2.07 6.63
N PRO A 161 26.14 -2.35 5.44
CA PRO A 161 27.02 -1.40 4.77
C PRO A 161 26.35 -0.06 4.46
N SER A 162 25.07 -0.06 4.16
CA SER A 162 24.31 1.17 3.84
C SER A 162 24.08 2.08 5.06
N VAL A 163 24.17 1.55 6.28
CA VAL A 163 24.00 2.30 7.53
C VAL A 163 25.35 2.74 8.11
N GLY A 164 26.39 1.89 8.01
CA GLY A 164 27.68 2.14 8.67
C GLY A 164 28.53 3.21 8.00
N ILE A 165 28.55 3.30 6.67
CA ILE A 165 29.49 4.15 5.91
C ILE A 165 29.05 5.63 5.88
N HIS A 166 27.76 5.91 5.98
CA HIS A 166 27.21 7.24 5.71
C HIS A 166 26.57 7.94 6.93
N CYS A 167 26.44 7.27 8.09
CA CYS A 167 25.59 7.72 9.18
C CYS A 167 26.34 7.94 10.52
N VAL A 168 27.64 8.22 10.47
CA VAL A 168 28.57 8.28 11.64
C VAL A 168 28.23 9.36 12.67
N ASN A 169 27.34 10.32 12.35
CA ASN A 169 27.11 11.46 13.24
C ASN A 169 26.06 11.22 14.32
N SER A 170 25.16 10.23 14.16
CA SER A 170 24.06 9.97 15.10
C SER A 170 23.99 8.52 15.59
N VAL A 171 24.23 7.54 14.72
CA VAL A 171 24.14 6.11 15.07
C VAL A 171 25.42 5.65 15.78
N TYR A 172 25.30 5.19 17.03
CA TYR A 172 26.41 4.65 17.80
C TYR A 172 26.32 3.13 18.00
N SER A 173 25.22 2.50 17.64
CA SER A 173 25.05 1.05 17.72
C SER A 173 24.23 0.51 16.56
N ILE A 174 24.69 -0.58 15.94
CA ILE A 174 23.97 -1.36 14.94
C ILE A 174 23.73 -2.77 15.50
N VAL A 175 22.52 -3.28 15.37
CA VAL A 175 22.11 -4.64 15.74
C VAL A 175 21.65 -5.35 14.47
N SER A 176 22.36 -6.39 14.06
CA SER A 176 21.98 -7.21 12.91
C SER A 176 20.80 -8.11 13.25
N PHE A 177 19.89 -8.34 12.31
CA PHE A 177 18.85 -9.37 12.42
C PHE A 177 19.39 -10.81 12.43
N ALA A 178 20.66 -10.98 12.10
CA ALA A 178 21.36 -12.26 12.07
C ALA A 178 22.76 -12.15 12.64
N ASN A 179 23.67 -13.00 12.19
CA ASN A 179 25.07 -12.97 12.57
C ASN A 179 25.81 -11.80 11.90
N VAL A 180 26.87 -11.35 12.54
CA VAL A 180 27.77 -10.32 12.03
C VAL A 180 29.16 -10.93 11.84
N SER A 181 29.77 -10.73 10.68
CA SER A 181 31.12 -11.17 10.40
C SER A 181 32.16 -10.33 11.14
N SER A 182 33.33 -10.90 11.40
CA SER A 182 34.45 -10.16 12.05
C SER A 182 34.90 -8.95 11.21
N SER A 183 34.77 -9.00 9.88
CA SER A 183 35.06 -7.86 9.01
C SER A 183 34.06 -6.73 9.20
N GLN A 184 32.76 -7.03 9.23
CA GLN A 184 31.72 -6.01 9.46
C GLN A 184 31.86 -5.34 10.84
N LYS A 185 32.18 -6.12 11.89
CA LYS A 185 32.45 -5.55 13.22
C LYS A 185 33.62 -4.58 13.18
N LYS A 186 34.73 -4.98 12.55
CA LYS A 186 35.93 -4.15 12.44
C LYS A 186 35.67 -2.86 11.65
N GLU A 187 34.96 -2.95 10.54
CA GLU A 187 34.56 -1.79 9.73
C GLU A 187 33.68 -0.82 10.52
N ALA A 188 32.72 -1.34 11.31
CA ALA A 188 31.89 -0.52 12.18
C ALA A 188 32.70 0.15 13.30
N GLU A 189 33.62 -0.60 13.94
CA GLU A 189 34.51 -0.08 15.00
C GLU A 189 35.44 1.03 14.48
N GLU A 190 35.98 0.91 13.25
CA GLU A 190 36.78 1.96 12.60
C GLU A 190 35.99 3.26 12.39
N LEU A 191 34.65 3.16 12.30
CA LEU A 191 33.73 4.30 12.21
C LEU A 191 33.22 4.76 13.59
N GLY A 192 33.67 4.15 14.69
CA GLY A 192 33.21 4.48 16.05
C GLY A 192 31.82 3.91 16.40
N VAL A 193 31.31 2.95 15.62
CA VAL A 193 29.98 2.34 15.79
C VAL A 193 30.13 0.93 16.37
N SER A 194 29.39 0.61 17.42
CA SER A 194 29.32 -0.75 17.97
C SER A 194 28.39 -1.61 17.11
N CYS A 195 28.84 -2.79 16.66
CA CYS A 195 28.05 -3.69 15.85
C CYS A 195 27.85 -5.04 16.54
N PHE A 196 26.58 -5.43 16.71
CA PHE A 196 26.17 -6.64 17.42
C PHE A 196 25.40 -7.57 16.49
N SER A 197 25.58 -8.89 16.68
CA SER A 197 24.62 -9.87 16.17
C SER A 197 23.35 -9.86 17.01
N TRP A 198 22.27 -10.47 16.51
CA TRP A 198 21.00 -10.61 17.19
C TRP A 198 21.17 -11.24 18.59
N GLU A 199 21.86 -12.37 18.64
CA GLU A 199 22.09 -13.12 19.88
C GLU A 199 22.98 -12.37 20.87
N GLU A 200 24.04 -11.72 20.40
CA GLU A 200 24.91 -10.91 21.27
C GLU A 200 24.13 -9.79 21.94
N PHE A 201 23.28 -9.10 21.18
CA PHE A 201 22.50 -7.99 21.72
C PHE A 201 21.40 -8.47 22.68
N LEU A 202 20.75 -9.60 22.36
CA LEU A 202 19.77 -10.25 23.26
C LEU A 202 20.38 -10.58 24.62
N GLN A 203 21.64 -11.06 24.64
CA GLN A 203 22.35 -11.43 25.88
C GLN A 203 22.73 -10.23 26.75
N LEU A 204 22.77 -9.01 26.20
CA LEU A 204 22.98 -7.79 27.00
C LEU A 204 21.76 -7.40 27.84
N GLY A 205 20.59 -7.88 27.47
CA GLY A 205 19.34 -7.51 28.11
C GLY A 205 18.92 -8.48 29.21
N THR A 206 18.07 -7.98 30.10
CA THR A 206 17.45 -8.74 31.19
C THR A 206 15.93 -8.64 31.12
N LEU A 207 15.24 -9.65 31.67
CA LEU A 207 13.78 -9.61 31.87
C LEU A 207 13.38 -8.77 33.08
N ASP A 208 14.26 -8.62 34.04
CA ASP A 208 14.05 -7.79 35.22
C ASP A 208 14.47 -6.35 34.91
N CYS A 209 13.58 -5.60 34.26
CA CYS A 209 13.78 -4.20 33.95
C CYS A 209 12.49 -3.41 34.22
N GLU A 210 12.64 -2.21 34.78
CA GLU A 210 11.53 -1.29 34.95
C GLU A 210 11.12 -0.70 33.60
N LEU A 211 9.83 -0.81 33.27
CA LEU A 211 9.28 -0.23 32.03
C LEU A 211 8.88 1.23 32.27
N PRO A 212 9.32 2.17 31.41
CA PRO A 212 8.93 3.57 31.56
C PRO A 212 7.42 3.74 31.36
N PRO A 213 6.80 4.76 32.02
CA PRO A 213 5.40 5.07 31.78
C PRO A 213 5.18 5.50 30.34
N LYS A 214 4.08 5.02 29.72
CA LYS A 214 3.64 5.40 28.40
C LYS A 214 2.55 6.46 28.51
N LYS A 215 2.51 7.37 27.54
CA LYS A 215 1.48 8.40 27.42
C LYS A 215 0.90 8.40 25.99
N LYS A 216 -0.38 8.72 25.87
CA LYS A 216 -1.06 8.87 24.56
C LYS A 216 -0.32 9.85 23.62
N THR A 217 0.32 10.87 24.19
CA THR A 217 1.07 11.91 23.48
C THR A 217 2.50 11.52 23.11
N ASN A 218 3.04 10.38 23.59
CA ASN A 218 4.34 9.92 23.16
C ASN A 218 4.32 9.62 21.66
N ILE A 219 5.41 9.95 20.99
CA ILE A 219 5.62 9.58 19.59
C ILE A 219 5.91 8.08 19.54
N SER A 220 5.06 7.33 18.85
CA SER A 220 5.26 5.89 18.61
C SER A 220 6.26 5.68 17.49
N THR A 221 6.02 6.34 16.34
CA THR A 221 6.87 6.19 15.15
C THR A 221 6.96 7.48 14.34
N ILE A 222 8.08 7.61 13.60
CA ILE A 222 8.25 8.62 12.54
C ILE A 222 8.38 7.87 11.23
N MET A 223 7.37 7.99 10.37
CA MET A 223 7.34 7.33 9.08
C MET A 223 7.66 8.29 7.95
N TYR A 224 8.62 7.93 7.11
CA TYR A 224 9.02 8.77 6.00
C TYR A 224 8.25 8.43 4.73
N THR A 225 7.87 9.48 4.02
CA THR A 225 7.19 9.40 2.71
C THR A 225 8.00 10.14 1.65
N SER A 226 7.83 9.73 0.38
CA SER A 226 8.51 10.40 -0.73
C SER A 226 8.03 11.84 -0.88
N GLY A 227 8.93 12.82 -0.70
CA GLY A 227 8.66 14.24 -0.90
C GLY A 227 8.40 14.60 -2.36
N THR A 228 7.44 15.51 -2.65
CA THR A 228 7.31 16.12 -3.99
C THR A 228 8.50 17.03 -4.32
N THR A 229 9.23 17.47 -3.32
CA THR A 229 10.43 18.31 -3.41
C THR A 229 11.73 17.52 -3.57
N GLY A 230 11.65 16.17 -3.59
CA GLY A 230 12.80 15.27 -3.76
C GLY A 230 13.32 14.67 -2.44
N GLU A 231 13.23 15.36 -1.31
CA GLU A 231 13.65 14.82 -0.01
C GLU A 231 12.49 14.14 0.73
N PRO A 232 12.74 13.01 1.45
CA PRO A 232 11.73 12.35 2.26
C PRO A 232 11.22 13.25 3.38
N LYS A 233 9.92 13.15 3.70
CA LYS A 233 9.29 13.87 4.81
C LYS A 233 8.87 12.91 5.91
N GLY A 234 9.25 13.20 7.16
CA GLY A 234 8.91 12.42 8.34
C GLY A 234 7.54 12.79 8.89
N VAL A 235 6.65 11.81 8.97
CA VAL A 235 5.34 11.93 9.60
C VAL A 235 5.41 11.40 11.01
N VAL A 236 5.03 12.24 11.97
CA VAL A 236 5.05 11.92 13.40
C VAL A 236 3.71 11.31 13.81
N LEU A 237 3.72 10.06 14.26
CA LEU A 237 2.53 9.34 14.74
C LEU A 237 2.65 9.09 16.25
N THR A 238 1.61 9.51 16.98
CA THR A 238 1.54 9.32 18.43
C THR A 238 0.93 7.95 18.79
N ASN A 239 1.14 7.52 20.03
CA ASN A 239 0.48 6.35 20.59
C ASN A 239 -1.04 6.43 20.43
N GLN A 240 -1.63 7.61 20.68
CA GLN A 240 -3.07 7.84 20.53
C GLN A 240 -3.55 7.56 19.10
N ALA A 241 -2.80 8.03 18.11
CA ALA A 241 -3.17 7.84 16.69
C ALA A 241 -3.16 6.35 16.31
N ILE A 242 -2.10 5.62 16.68
CA ILE A 242 -2.01 4.18 16.40
C ILE A 242 -3.12 3.40 17.12
N VAL A 243 -3.33 3.67 18.41
CA VAL A 243 -4.36 2.98 19.20
C VAL A 243 -5.76 3.24 18.64
N ALA A 244 -6.09 4.51 18.33
CA ALA A 244 -7.40 4.86 17.79
C ALA A 244 -7.65 4.17 16.44
N GLU A 245 -6.65 4.13 15.57
CA GLU A 245 -6.80 3.50 14.26
C GLU A 245 -6.94 1.98 14.35
N VAL A 246 -6.15 1.31 15.20
CA VAL A 246 -6.28 -0.14 15.45
C VAL A 246 -7.69 -0.49 15.96
N LEU A 247 -8.23 0.30 16.89
CA LEU A 247 -9.60 0.11 17.40
C LEU A 247 -10.66 0.41 16.34
N SER A 248 -10.42 1.39 15.45
CA SER A 248 -11.31 1.67 14.33
C SER A 248 -11.35 0.51 13.34
N VAL A 249 -10.20 -0.08 13.02
CA VAL A 249 -10.11 -1.30 12.20
C VAL A 249 -10.87 -2.45 12.86
N ASP A 250 -10.68 -2.68 14.16
CA ASP A 250 -11.41 -3.71 14.90
C ASP A 250 -12.94 -3.50 14.85
N GLN A 251 -13.38 -2.27 15.07
CA GLN A 251 -14.81 -1.93 14.99
C GLN A 251 -15.40 -2.20 13.59
N MET A 252 -14.65 -1.88 12.53
CA MET A 252 -15.10 -2.14 11.16
C MET A 252 -15.18 -3.63 10.86
N PHE A 253 -14.27 -4.46 11.37
CA PHE A 253 -14.38 -5.91 11.29
C PHE A 253 -15.62 -6.44 12.03
N VAL A 254 -15.85 -5.99 13.26
CA VAL A 254 -17.04 -6.37 14.06
C VAL A 254 -18.33 -6.02 13.32
N VAL A 255 -18.41 -4.82 12.76
CA VAL A 255 -19.59 -4.33 12.00
C VAL A 255 -19.87 -5.20 10.77
N THR A 256 -18.83 -5.72 10.12
CA THR A 256 -18.96 -6.61 8.95
C THR A 256 -19.22 -8.07 9.35
N GLY A 257 -19.44 -8.37 10.63
CA GLY A 257 -19.71 -9.72 11.12
C GLY A 257 -18.48 -10.63 11.12
N LYS A 258 -17.27 -10.08 10.96
CA LYS A 258 -15.99 -10.78 11.00
C LYS A 258 -15.20 -10.31 12.19
N VAL A 259 -15.13 -11.15 13.21
CA VAL A 259 -14.33 -10.88 14.41
C VAL A 259 -13.03 -11.66 14.29
N CYS A 260 -11.91 -10.95 14.25
CA CYS A 260 -10.59 -11.58 14.30
C CYS A 260 -10.32 -12.17 15.69
N SER A 261 -9.66 -13.30 15.73
CA SER A 261 -9.40 -14.07 16.94
C SER A 261 -8.01 -14.71 16.94
N GLU A 262 -7.66 -15.37 18.03
CA GLU A 262 -6.42 -16.15 18.17
C GLU A 262 -6.32 -17.37 17.22
N GLU A 263 -7.39 -17.74 16.52
CA GLU A 263 -7.40 -18.81 15.52
C GLU A 263 -7.01 -18.31 14.12
N ASP A 264 -6.92 -17.00 13.96
CA ASP A 264 -6.63 -16.38 12.68
C ASP A 264 -5.14 -16.30 12.38
N THR A 265 -4.83 -16.36 11.10
CA THR A 265 -3.46 -16.29 10.58
C THR A 265 -3.38 -15.22 9.51
N TYR A 266 -2.50 -14.26 9.72
CA TYR A 266 -2.19 -13.18 8.78
C TYR A 266 -0.94 -13.49 7.97
N PHE A 267 -0.92 -13.12 6.69
CA PHE A 267 0.25 -13.23 5.82
C PHE A 267 0.94 -11.89 5.63
N SER A 268 2.12 -11.74 6.24
CA SER A 268 2.94 -10.53 6.23
C SER A 268 3.88 -10.50 5.02
N PHE A 269 3.62 -9.64 4.03
CA PHE A 269 4.49 -9.42 2.87
C PHE A 269 4.50 -7.96 2.38
N LEU A 270 3.49 -7.16 2.72
CA LEU A 270 3.50 -5.73 2.46
C LEU A 270 4.53 -5.06 3.37
N PRO A 271 5.27 -4.03 2.91
CA PRO A 271 6.36 -3.46 3.71
C PRO A 271 5.90 -2.89 5.05
N LEU A 272 6.48 -3.37 6.16
CA LEU A 272 6.27 -2.80 7.49
C LEU A 272 6.79 -1.37 7.65
N ALA A 273 7.64 -0.92 6.72
CA ALA A 273 7.99 0.49 6.59
C ALA A 273 6.82 1.37 6.10
N HIS A 274 5.66 0.79 5.84
CA HIS A 274 4.43 1.45 5.42
C HIS A 274 3.36 1.31 6.49
N ILE A 275 2.70 2.41 6.87
CA ILE A 275 1.72 2.44 7.96
C ILE A 275 0.55 1.47 7.76
N TYR A 276 0.15 1.21 6.51
CA TYR A 276 -0.97 0.32 6.22
C TYR A 276 -0.77 -1.08 6.82
N ASP A 277 0.35 -1.72 6.53
CA ASP A 277 0.61 -3.07 7.05
C ASP A 277 0.89 -3.06 8.56
N GLN A 278 1.56 -2.03 9.07
CA GLN A 278 1.77 -1.88 10.50
C GLN A 278 0.48 -1.84 11.31
N ILE A 279 -0.54 -1.10 10.85
CA ILE A 279 -1.83 -1.03 11.56
C ILE A 279 -2.52 -2.39 11.53
N ILE A 280 -2.51 -3.07 10.37
CA ILE A 280 -3.12 -4.40 10.26
C ILE A 280 -2.39 -5.42 11.13
N GLU A 281 -1.04 -5.44 11.14
CA GLU A 281 -0.29 -6.35 12.02
C GLU A 281 -0.46 -6.01 13.49
N THR A 282 -0.51 -4.72 13.87
CA THR A 282 -0.80 -4.32 15.25
C THR A 282 -2.21 -4.74 15.66
N HIS A 283 -3.20 -4.67 14.73
CA HIS A 283 -4.53 -5.21 14.97
C HIS A 283 -4.50 -6.74 15.16
N CYS A 284 -3.74 -7.46 14.34
CA CYS A 284 -3.54 -8.91 14.50
C CYS A 284 -2.93 -9.24 15.87
N ILE A 285 -1.92 -8.51 16.32
CA ILE A 285 -1.30 -8.65 17.64
C ILE A 285 -2.33 -8.40 18.75
N HIS A 286 -3.15 -7.35 18.62
CA HIS A 286 -4.24 -7.04 19.56
C HIS A 286 -5.25 -8.18 19.68
N LYS A 287 -5.59 -8.84 18.58
CA LYS A 287 -6.56 -9.95 18.55
C LYS A 287 -5.92 -11.29 18.94
N GLY A 288 -4.61 -11.39 18.97
CA GLY A 288 -3.89 -12.63 19.28
C GLY A 288 -3.67 -13.53 18.07
N CYS A 289 -3.77 -13.01 16.85
CA CYS A 289 -3.56 -13.75 15.61
C CYS A 289 -2.10 -14.20 15.45
N SER A 290 -1.89 -15.23 14.65
CA SER A 290 -0.56 -15.64 14.18
C SER A 290 -0.18 -14.83 12.94
N ILE A 291 1.09 -14.40 12.82
CA ILE A 291 1.62 -13.63 11.68
C ILE A 291 2.72 -14.46 11.03
N GLY A 292 2.50 -14.88 9.77
CA GLY A 292 3.47 -15.64 8.98
C GLY A 292 4.14 -14.77 7.93
N PHE A 293 5.47 -14.71 7.95
CA PHE A 293 6.26 -13.89 7.04
C PHE A 293 6.61 -14.61 5.74
N TRP A 294 6.61 -13.88 4.64
CA TRP A 294 7.06 -14.34 3.35
C TRP A 294 8.59 -14.53 3.29
N GLN A 295 9.08 -15.20 2.26
CA GLN A 295 10.51 -15.44 2.05
C GLN A 295 11.28 -14.21 1.55
N GLY A 296 10.61 -13.07 1.30
CA GLY A 296 11.24 -11.85 0.76
C GLY A 296 11.36 -11.81 -0.77
N ASP A 297 10.83 -12.80 -1.50
CA ASP A 297 10.88 -12.87 -2.95
C ASP A 297 9.48 -13.15 -3.53
N VAL A 298 9.00 -12.24 -4.37
CA VAL A 298 7.68 -12.30 -5.00
C VAL A 298 7.46 -13.57 -5.85
N ARG A 299 8.54 -14.21 -6.32
CA ARG A 299 8.46 -15.45 -7.09
C ARG A 299 7.92 -16.61 -6.28
N TYR A 300 8.15 -16.61 -4.97
CA TYR A 300 7.72 -17.66 -4.04
C TYR A 300 6.46 -17.29 -3.24
N LEU A 301 5.86 -16.13 -3.52
CA LEU A 301 4.70 -15.60 -2.79
C LEU A 301 3.56 -16.61 -2.70
N MET A 302 3.22 -17.25 -3.82
CA MET A 302 2.12 -18.24 -3.87
C MET A 302 2.46 -19.53 -3.11
N GLU A 303 3.74 -19.92 -3.08
CA GLU A 303 4.20 -21.08 -2.30
C GLU A 303 4.07 -20.80 -0.80
N ASP A 304 4.46 -19.59 -0.36
CA ASP A 304 4.31 -19.16 1.03
C ASP A 304 2.86 -19.11 1.47
N ILE A 305 1.97 -18.56 0.63
CA ILE A 305 0.53 -18.52 0.90
C ILE A 305 -0.05 -19.94 1.05
N GLN A 306 0.33 -20.86 0.17
CA GLN A 306 -0.16 -22.24 0.19
C GLN A 306 0.35 -23.03 1.40
N GLU A 307 1.56 -22.76 1.86
CA GLU A 307 2.11 -23.37 3.07
C GLU A 307 1.49 -22.79 4.35
N LEU A 308 1.38 -21.47 4.43
CA LEU A 308 0.82 -20.78 5.60
C LEU A 308 -0.69 -21.00 5.74
N LYS A 309 -1.42 -21.03 4.63
CA LYS A 309 -2.89 -21.09 4.57
C LYS A 309 -3.54 -19.98 5.41
N PRO A 310 -3.29 -18.71 5.09
CA PRO A 310 -3.78 -17.61 5.90
C PRO A 310 -5.31 -17.53 5.91
N THR A 311 -5.89 -17.03 7.01
CA THR A 311 -7.30 -16.65 7.11
C THR A 311 -7.55 -15.21 6.71
N MET A 312 -6.51 -14.37 6.80
CA MET A 312 -6.53 -12.95 6.43
C MET A 312 -5.41 -12.63 5.45
N PHE A 313 -5.77 -11.91 4.39
CA PHE A 313 -4.84 -11.50 3.35
C PHE A 313 -5.02 -10.02 3.00
N SER A 314 -3.98 -9.23 3.21
CA SER A 314 -3.93 -7.83 2.77
C SER A 314 -3.13 -7.72 1.49
N GLY A 315 -3.61 -6.91 0.55
CA GLY A 315 -2.92 -6.70 -0.72
C GLY A 315 -3.10 -5.27 -1.23
N VAL A 316 -2.30 -4.92 -2.21
CA VAL A 316 -2.51 -3.71 -3.00
C VAL A 316 -3.21 -4.09 -4.31
N PRO A 317 -3.93 -3.18 -4.99
CA PRO A 317 -4.72 -3.48 -6.19
C PRO A 317 -3.95 -4.27 -7.25
N ARG A 318 -2.67 -3.98 -7.43
CA ARG A 318 -1.82 -4.66 -8.41
C ARG A 318 -1.54 -6.13 -8.10
N VAL A 319 -1.48 -6.51 -6.83
CA VAL A 319 -1.36 -7.92 -6.43
C VAL A 319 -2.64 -8.65 -6.81
N TYR A 320 -3.79 -8.06 -6.52
CA TYR A 320 -5.09 -8.62 -6.87
C TYR A 320 -5.33 -8.69 -8.39
N ASP A 321 -4.89 -7.69 -9.13
CA ASP A 321 -4.97 -7.69 -10.60
C ASP A 321 -4.11 -8.79 -11.23
N ARG A 322 -2.91 -9.04 -10.71
CA ARG A 322 -2.08 -10.20 -11.14
C ARG A 322 -2.77 -11.53 -10.87
N ILE A 323 -3.40 -11.69 -9.71
CA ILE A 323 -4.16 -12.89 -9.36
C ILE A 323 -5.34 -13.05 -10.33
N TYR A 324 -6.08 -11.97 -10.58
CA TYR A 324 -7.17 -11.93 -11.57
C TYR A 324 -6.69 -12.35 -12.96
N THR A 325 -5.64 -11.73 -13.47
CA THR A 325 -5.09 -11.99 -14.81
C THR A 325 -4.58 -13.44 -14.94
N ALA A 326 -3.82 -13.91 -13.97
CA ALA A 326 -3.30 -15.30 -13.96
C ALA A 326 -4.44 -16.34 -13.93
N THR A 327 -5.52 -16.03 -13.24
CA THR A 327 -6.69 -16.92 -13.15
C THR A 327 -7.52 -16.89 -14.42
N ASN A 328 -7.80 -15.71 -14.98
CA ASN A 328 -8.57 -15.58 -16.22
C ASN A 328 -7.85 -16.19 -17.44
N SER A 329 -6.53 -16.10 -17.53
CA SER A 329 -5.76 -16.75 -18.59
C SER A 329 -5.91 -18.28 -18.54
N LYS A 330 -5.90 -18.88 -17.35
CA LYS A 330 -6.15 -20.32 -17.16
C LYS A 330 -7.59 -20.71 -17.52
N LEU A 331 -8.57 -19.87 -17.15
CA LEU A 331 -9.99 -20.04 -17.50
C LEU A 331 -10.24 -19.97 -19.00
N GLY A 332 -9.65 -19.00 -19.69
CA GLY A 332 -9.74 -18.84 -21.15
C GLY A 332 -9.23 -20.07 -21.90
N ASN A 333 -8.14 -20.67 -21.42
CA ASN A 333 -7.59 -21.90 -21.99
C ASN A 333 -8.48 -23.13 -21.73
N MET A 334 -9.19 -23.20 -20.61
CA MET A 334 -10.15 -24.28 -20.30
C MET A 334 -11.46 -24.15 -21.10
N LYS A 335 -11.91 -22.93 -21.41
CA LYS A 335 -13.14 -22.67 -22.20
C LYS A 335 -12.98 -22.93 -23.70
N LYS A 336 -11.79 -22.95 -24.24
CA LYS A 336 -11.52 -23.14 -25.69
C LYS A 336 -11.94 -24.50 -26.28
N GLY A 337 -12.43 -25.44 -25.46
CA GLY A 337 -12.84 -26.78 -25.91
C GLY A 337 -14.27 -27.19 -25.57
N MET A 338 -15.14 -26.33 -25.02
CA MET A 338 -16.47 -26.72 -24.55
C MET A 338 -17.61 -25.85 -25.11
N PRO A 339 -18.79 -26.45 -25.43
CA PRO A 339 -19.97 -25.69 -25.84
C PRO A 339 -20.46 -24.77 -24.72
N GLN A 340 -20.71 -23.49 -25.07
CA GLN A 340 -21.05 -22.41 -24.13
C GLN A 340 -22.26 -22.66 -23.20
N ASN A 341 -23.14 -23.59 -23.49
CA ASN A 341 -24.43 -23.74 -22.81
C ASN A 341 -24.55 -24.90 -21.82
N LYS A 342 -23.52 -25.72 -21.60
CA LYS A 342 -23.60 -26.92 -20.72
C LYS A 342 -22.58 -27.02 -19.59
N ALA A 343 -21.62 -26.13 -19.53
CA ALA A 343 -20.43 -26.29 -18.67
C ALA A 343 -20.38 -25.38 -17.44
N ALA A 344 -21.27 -24.39 -17.32
CA ALA A 344 -21.09 -23.30 -16.35
C ALA A 344 -21.08 -23.71 -14.85
N PRO A 345 -22.04 -24.43 -14.27
CA PRO A 345 -22.07 -24.61 -12.81
C PRO A 345 -20.97 -25.52 -12.27
N LEU A 346 -20.59 -26.59 -13.00
CA LEU A 346 -19.55 -27.54 -12.57
C LEU A 346 -18.14 -26.99 -12.78
N LEU A 347 -17.91 -26.29 -13.90
CA LEU A 347 -16.64 -25.61 -14.16
C LEU A 347 -16.41 -24.44 -13.22
N ASP A 348 -17.44 -23.67 -12.91
CA ASP A 348 -17.35 -22.55 -11.99
C ASP A 348 -17.01 -23.05 -10.58
N SER A 349 -17.60 -24.16 -10.10
CA SER A 349 -17.24 -24.74 -8.80
C SER A 349 -15.80 -25.26 -8.76
N LEU A 350 -15.31 -25.90 -9.82
CA LEU A 350 -13.92 -26.38 -9.93
C LEU A 350 -12.91 -25.24 -10.02
N VAL A 351 -13.28 -24.15 -10.67
CA VAL A 351 -12.42 -22.96 -10.78
C VAL A 351 -12.38 -22.20 -9.48
N PHE A 352 -13.51 -22.00 -8.82
CA PHE A 352 -13.58 -21.31 -7.54
C PHE A 352 -12.86 -22.11 -6.43
N SER A 353 -12.92 -23.45 -6.47
CA SER A 353 -12.12 -24.27 -5.56
C SER A 353 -10.62 -24.06 -5.76
N LYS A 354 -10.17 -24.01 -7.03
CA LYS A 354 -8.74 -23.76 -7.32
C LYS A 354 -8.26 -22.37 -6.91
N ILE A 355 -9.12 -21.35 -7.01
CA ILE A 355 -8.79 -20.00 -6.54
C ILE A 355 -8.70 -20.00 -5.01
N ARG A 356 -9.66 -20.62 -4.33
CA ARG A 356 -9.61 -20.77 -2.88
C ARG A 356 -8.38 -21.54 -2.42
N GLU A 357 -8.07 -22.64 -3.09
CA GLU A 357 -6.85 -23.44 -2.84
C GLU A 357 -5.57 -22.63 -3.07
N ALA A 358 -5.54 -21.74 -4.07
CA ALA A 358 -4.40 -20.87 -4.32
C ALA A 358 -4.12 -19.92 -3.15
N PHE A 359 -5.15 -19.51 -2.43
CA PHE A 359 -5.04 -18.75 -1.17
C PHE A 359 -4.94 -19.66 0.08
N GLY A 360 -4.65 -20.95 -0.08
CA GLY A 360 -4.49 -21.89 1.04
C GLY A 360 -5.80 -22.50 1.56
N GLY A 361 -6.96 -22.17 0.99
CA GLY A 361 -8.26 -22.78 1.29
C GLY A 361 -8.95 -22.36 2.60
N ARG A 362 -8.32 -21.47 3.40
CA ARG A 362 -8.82 -21.04 4.71
C ARG A 362 -9.19 -19.54 4.76
N LEU A 363 -9.08 -18.83 3.65
CA LEU A 363 -9.26 -17.38 3.60
C LEU A 363 -10.66 -16.96 4.07
N GLN A 364 -10.74 -16.07 5.04
CA GLN A 364 -11.96 -15.54 5.64
C GLN A 364 -12.15 -14.04 5.41
N ALA A 365 -11.06 -13.30 5.21
CA ALA A 365 -11.11 -11.87 4.92
C ALA A 365 -9.99 -11.43 3.99
N MET A 366 -10.32 -10.55 3.06
CA MET A 366 -9.36 -9.85 2.20
C MET A 366 -9.45 -8.34 2.43
N LEU A 367 -8.30 -7.70 2.43
CA LEU A 367 -8.16 -6.26 2.57
C LEU A 367 -7.40 -5.71 1.37
N SER A 368 -7.94 -4.69 0.72
CA SER A 368 -7.24 -3.95 -0.33
C SER A 368 -6.99 -2.52 0.13
N GLY A 369 -5.75 -2.04 0.02
CA GLY A 369 -5.39 -0.70 0.44
C GLY A 369 -4.41 -0.02 -0.49
N ALA A 370 -4.04 1.20 -0.15
CA ALA A 370 -3.04 2.04 -0.83
C ALA A 370 -3.43 2.59 -2.21
N ALA A 371 -4.48 2.08 -2.88
CA ALA A 371 -5.06 2.63 -4.11
C ALA A 371 -6.46 2.03 -4.34
N PRO A 372 -7.33 2.66 -5.17
CA PRO A 372 -8.61 2.08 -5.54
C PRO A 372 -8.44 0.77 -6.33
N LEU A 373 -9.22 -0.25 -5.98
CA LEU A 373 -9.25 -1.52 -6.69
C LEU A 373 -10.17 -1.40 -7.93
N PRO A 374 -9.75 -1.87 -9.11
CA PRO A 374 -10.63 -1.90 -10.29
C PRO A 374 -11.90 -2.73 -10.03
N ILE A 375 -13.04 -2.20 -10.43
CA ILE A 375 -14.37 -2.80 -10.17
C ILE A 375 -14.42 -4.27 -10.60
N HIS A 376 -13.94 -4.59 -11.80
CA HIS A 376 -13.96 -5.95 -12.34
C HIS A 376 -13.08 -6.94 -11.54
N VAL A 377 -12.00 -6.45 -10.93
CA VAL A 377 -11.14 -7.26 -10.04
C VAL A 377 -11.83 -7.47 -8.70
N GLU A 378 -12.45 -6.42 -8.14
CA GLU A 378 -13.21 -6.50 -6.90
C GLU A 378 -14.39 -7.48 -7.02
N GLU A 379 -15.22 -7.35 -8.05
CA GLU A 379 -16.33 -8.27 -8.34
C GLU A 379 -15.85 -9.73 -8.48
N PHE A 380 -14.80 -9.93 -9.26
CA PHE A 380 -14.21 -11.25 -9.45
C PHE A 380 -13.76 -11.88 -8.14
N LEU A 381 -12.99 -11.17 -7.34
CA LEU A 381 -12.46 -11.68 -6.07
C LEU A 381 -13.58 -11.98 -5.06
N ARG A 382 -14.58 -11.10 -4.92
CA ARG A 382 -15.74 -11.32 -4.04
C ARG A 382 -16.50 -12.60 -4.40
N VAL A 383 -16.65 -12.88 -5.69
CA VAL A 383 -17.37 -14.06 -6.18
C VAL A 383 -16.53 -15.33 -6.05
N THR A 384 -15.24 -15.26 -6.36
CA THR A 384 -14.42 -16.47 -6.54
C THR A 384 -13.70 -16.92 -5.28
N SER A 385 -13.29 -16.02 -4.40
CA SER A 385 -12.55 -16.36 -3.18
C SER A 385 -13.44 -16.98 -2.10
N GLY A 386 -14.71 -16.62 -2.07
CA GLY A 386 -15.63 -16.95 -0.99
C GLY A 386 -15.36 -16.21 0.31
N ALA A 387 -14.45 -15.22 0.29
CA ALA A 387 -14.14 -14.34 1.41
C ALA A 387 -14.59 -12.91 1.11
N PRO A 388 -15.14 -12.18 2.09
CA PRO A 388 -15.46 -10.77 1.93
C PRO A 388 -14.18 -9.96 1.66
N LEU A 389 -14.29 -9.02 0.73
CA LEU A 389 -13.23 -8.09 0.39
C LEU A 389 -13.62 -6.70 0.89
N THR A 390 -12.79 -6.13 1.76
CA THR A 390 -12.91 -4.76 2.23
C THR A 390 -11.87 -3.90 1.54
N GLN A 391 -12.29 -2.79 0.96
CA GLN A 391 -11.39 -1.82 0.34
C GLN A 391 -11.19 -0.65 1.30
N GLY A 392 -9.97 -0.49 1.83
CA GLY A 392 -9.54 0.65 2.62
C GLY A 392 -8.80 1.65 1.76
N TYR A 393 -9.10 2.94 1.92
CA TYR A 393 -8.45 3.98 1.18
C TYR A 393 -7.30 4.59 1.98
N VAL A 394 -6.09 4.42 1.45
CA VAL A 394 -4.84 5.00 1.93
C VAL A 394 -4.19 5.69 0.75
N SER A 395 -4.14 7.02 0.74
CA SER A 395 -3.53 7.80 -0.34
C SER A 395 -2.20 8.42 0.07
N TYR A 396 -1.35 8.71 -0.91
CA TYR A 396 -0.13 9.49 -0.72
C TYR A 396 -0.29 10.84 -1.43
N SER A 397 -0.37 11.94 -0.71
CA SER A 397 -0.20 13.25 -1.31
C SER A 397 0.68 14.14 -0.43
N MET A 398 1.39 15.07 -1.06
CA MET A 398 2.32 15.99 -0.42
C MET A 398 1.80 17.42 -0.49
N PRO A 399 2.02 18.26 0.53
CA PRO A 399 1.70 19.68 0.44
C PRO A 399 2.74 20.43 -0.39
N THR A 400 2.28 21.27 -1.32
CA THR A 400 3.01 22.43 -1.77
C THR A 400 2.86 23.54 -0.71
N SER A 401 3.91 24.35 -0.52
CA SER A 401 3.97 25.44 0.47
C SER A 401 2.65 26.20 0.60
N ASP A 402 2.22 26.42 1.83
CA ASP A 402 1.18 27.31 2.32
C ASP A 402 -0.27 26.82 2.41
N THR A 403 -0.59 25.57 2.06
CA THR A 403 -1.91 24.99 2.41
C THR A 403 -1.77 23.51 2.72
N LEU A 404 -2.02 23.14 3.97
CA LEU A 404 -2.03 21.73 4.43
C LEU A 404 -3.19 20.98 3.78
N THR A 405 -2.86 19.97 3.00
CA THR A 405 -3.85 19.11 2.32
C THR A 405 -3.44 17.65 2.38
N MET A 406 -4.23 16.78 3.02
CA MET A 406 -3.91 15.35 3.21
C MET A 406 -5.12 14.44 3.16
N ILE A 407 -4.97 13.22 2.64
CA ILE A 407 -5.95 12.12 2.73
C ILE A 407 -5.27 10.82 3.05
N GLY A 408 -5.91 9.95 3.83
CA GLY A 408 -5.57 8.54 4.12
C GLY A 408 -4.10 8.24 3.94
N LEU A 409 -3.29 8.88 4.74
CA LEU A 409 -1.88 9.08 4.58
C LEU A 409 -1.17 8.36 5.71
N THR A 410 0.12 8.27 5.62
CA THR A 410 0.94 8.08 6.80
C THR A 410 0.48 9.05 7.90
N GLU A 411 0.13 10.25 7.54
CA GLU A 411 -0.33 11.34 8.42
C GLU A 411 -1.74 11.11 9.01
N SER A 412 -2.60 10.30 8.37
CA SER A 412 -3.88 9.86 8.94
C SER A 412 -3.77 8.53 9.71
N CYS A 413 -2.57 8.06 9.93
CA CYS A 413 -2.32 6.80 10.59
C CYS A 413 -2.98 5.59 9.88
N SER A 414 -3.01 5.58 8.55
CA SER A 414 -3.51 4.54 7.65
C SER A 414 -4.89 4.81 7.05
N GLY A 415 -5.98 4.49 7.71
CA GLY A 415 -7.32 4.45 7.10
C GLY A 415 -8.11 5.76 7.26
N CYS A 416 -8.77 6.21 6.18
CA CYS A 416 -9.74 7.29 6.25
C CYS A 416 -11.13 6.85 5.84
N PHE A 417 -11.20 5.94 4.88
CA PHE A 417 -12.43 5.34 4.39
C PHE A 417 -12.26 3.84 4.30
N THR A 418 -13.38 3.12 4.44
CA THR A 418 -13.42 1.68 4.21
C THR A 418 -14.77 1.25 3.66
N SER A 419 -14.77 0.35 2.67
CA SER A 419 -15.99 -0.29 2.23
C SER A 419 -16.45 -1.33 3.25
N LEU A 420 -17.75 -1.49 3.40
CA LEU A 420 -18.32 -2.54 4.24
C LEU A 420 -18.31 -3.86 3.46
N ALA A 421 -17.87 -4.94 4.10
CA ALA A 421 -17.53 -6.20 3.43
C ALA A 421 -18.66 -6.79 2.58
N ASP A 422 -19.88 -6.87 3.10
CA ASP A 422 -21.00 -7.53 2.42
C ASP A 422 -21.98 -6.54 1.75
N VAL A 423 -21.56 -5.28 1.56
CA VAL A 423 -22.38 -4.23 0.95
C VAL A 423 -22.00 -4.07 -0.52
N PHE A 424 -22.68 -4.82 -1.40
CA PHE A 424 -22.39 -4.86 -2.84
C PHE A 424 -22.56 -3.53 -3.56
N ASN A 425 -23.41 -2.64 -3.08
CA ASN A 425 -23.60 -1.30 -3.66
C ASN A 425 -22.43 -0.33 -3.34
N MET A 426 -21.42 -0.78 -2.60
CA MET A 426 -20.15 -0.05 -2.38
C MET A 426 -19.04 -0.50 -3.33
N ILE A 427 -19.25 -1.49 -4.20
CA ILE A 427 -18.25 -1.91 -5.20
C ILE A 427 -17.83 -0.72 -6.07
N GLY A 428 -16.55 -0.56 -6.27
CA GLY A 428 -15.95 0.55 -7.01
C GLY A 428 -15.91 1.87 -6.22
N THR A 429 -16.16 1.83 -4.92
CA THR A 429 -15.98 2.95 -3.98
C THR A 429 -14.98 2.59 -2.90
N VAL A 430 -14.48 3.58 -2.18
CA VAL A 430 -13.66 3.38 -0.98
C VAL A 430 -14.51 3.32 0.30
N GLY A 431 -15.82 3.33 0.16
CA GLY A 431 -16.78 3.18 1.25
C GLY A 431 -17.01 4.45 2.07
N VAL A 432 -17.21 4.27 3.37
CA VAL A 432 -17.57 5.33 4.32
C VAL A 432 -16.37 5.78 5.16
N PRO A 433 -16.42 6.99 5.75
CA PRO A 433 -15.38 7.41 6.70
C PRO A 433 -15.16 6.36 7.80
N MET A 434 -13.90 6.16 8.19
CA MET A 434 -13.57 5.37 9.38
C MET A 434 -14.17 6.02 10.63
N THR A 435 -14.30 5.27 11.70
CA THR A 435 -14.96 5.78 12.93
C THR A 435 -14.10 6.80 13.71
N THR A 436 -12.87 7.00 13.30
CA THR A 436 -11.92 8.00 13.81
C THR A 436 -11.95 9.33 13.07
N VAL A 437 -12.67 9.42 11.94
CA VAL A 437 -12.68 10.60 11.08
C VAL A 437 -14.09 10.96 10.60
N GLU A 438 -14.25 12.22 10.26
CA GLU A 438 -15.39 12.75 9.50
C GLU A 438 -14.91 13.44 8.25
N ALA A 439 -15.74 13.48 7.22
CA ALA A 439 -15.34 13.92 5.89
C ALA A 439 -16.38 14.85 5.25
N ARG A 440 -15.88 15.78 4.42
CA ARG A 440 -16.68 16.58 3.50
C ARG A 440 -15.95 16.74 2.16
N LEU A 441 -16.68 17.20 1.16
CA LEU A 441 -16.08 17.70 -0.08
C LEU A 441 -15.97 19.23 -0.06
N GLU A 442 -14.90 19.77 -0.62
CA GLU A 442 -14.73 21.18 -0.89
C GLU A 442 -14.64 21.40 -2.40
N SER A 443 -15.37 22.39 -2.92
CA SER A 443 -15.41 22.64 -4.36
C SER A 443 -14.05 23.04 -4.91
N VAL A 444 -13.79 22.63 -6.16
CA VAL A 444 -12.58 22.97 -6.91
C VAL A 444 -13.03 23.66 -8.21
N PRO A 445 -13.38 24.97 -8.14
CA PRO A 445 -14.01 25.68 -9.26
C PRO A 445 -13.16 25.68 -10.54
N GLU A 446 -11.84 25.76 -10.38
CA GLU A 446 -10.88 25.73 -11.49
C GLU A 446 -10.91 24.41 -12.28
N MET A 447 -11.40 23.32 -11.67
CA MET A 447 -11.58 22.00 -12.28
C MET A 447 -13.05 21.69 -12.62
N GLY A 448 -13.98 22.62 -12.32
CA GLY A 448 -15.42 22.42 -12.55
C GLY A 448 -16.07 21.46 -11.56
N TYR A 449 -15.46 21.17 -10.40
CA TYR A 449 -16.03 20.34 -9.36
C TYR A 449 -16.76 21.19 -8.33
N ASP A 450 -18.05 20.87 -8.13
CA ASP A 450 -18.94 21.54 -7.19
C ASP A 450 -19.45 20.56 -6.12
N ALA A 451 -19.06 20.81 -4.88
CA ALA A 451 -19.45 20.04 -3.71
C ALA A 451 -20.94 20.22 -3.32
N LEU A 452 -21.62 21.24 -3.88
CA LEU A 452 -23.04 21.52 -3.63
C LEU A 452 -23.96 21.07 -4.76
N SER A 453 -23.42 20.49 -5.83
CA SER A 453 -24.21 19.99 -6.96
C SER A 453 -25.04 18.74 -6.59
N SER A 454 -25.97 18.36 -7.46
CA SER A 454 -26.78 17.14 -7.31
C SER A 454 -25.95 15.84 -7.32
N VAL A 455 -24.75 15.88 -7.91
CA VAL A 455 -23.72 14.85 -7.83
C VAL A 455 -22.49 15.51 -7.22
N PRO A 456 -22.38 15.54 -5.88
CA PRO A 456 -21.36 16.31 -5.19
C PRO A 456 -19.97 15.82 -5.51
N ARG A 457 -19.11 16.70 -6.04
CA ARG A 457 -17.70 16.43 -6.36
C ARG A 457 -16.81 17.53 -5.81
N GLY A 458 -15.64 17.16 -5.36
CA GLY A 458 -14.68 18.12 -4.83
C GLY A 458 -13.47 17.47 -4.20
N GLU A 459 -12.62 18.30 -3.65
CA GLU A 459 -11.49 17.86 -2.83
C GLU A 459 -11.99 17.31 -1.50
N ILE A 460 -11.53 16.12 -1.14
CA ILE A 460 -11.93 15.45 0.09
C ILE A 460 -11.22 16.13 1.27
N CYS A 461 -11.96 16.60 2.23
CA CYS A 461 -11.49 17.20 3.47
C CYS A 461 -11.85 16.32 4.65
N LEU A 462 -10.87 16.02 5.50
CA LEU A 462 -11.03 15.18 6.68
C LEU A 462 -10.87 16.00 7.95
N ARG A 463 -11.63 15.63 8.99
CA ARG A 463 -11.48 16.14 10.35
C ARG A 463 -11.52 14.97 11.33
N GLY A 464 -10.67 15.02 12.35
CA GLY A 464 -10.48 13.99 13.35
C GLY A 464 -9.10 14.10 13.93
N ASN A 465 -8.42 13.00 14.10
CA ASN A 465 -7.00 13.01 14.45
C ASN A 465 -6.09 13.36 13.25
N THR A 466 -6.67 13.83 12.12
CA THR A 466 -5.98 14.05 10.84
C THR A 466 -6.57 15.17 9.97
N LEU A 467 -5.87 15.52 8.90
CA LEU A 467 -6.00 16.73 8.09
C LEU A 467 -6.45 16.46 6.64
N PHE A 468 -6.49 17.49 5.79
CA PHE A 468 -7.02 17.53 4.42
C PHE A 468 -6.34 16.60 3.41
N SER A 469 -7.07 16.26 2.34
CA SER A 469 -6.62 15.42 1.25
C SER A 469 -6.37 16.19 -0.04
N GLY A 470 -5.47 15.72 -0.89
CA GLY A 470 -5.26 16.23 -2.25
C GLY A 470 -5.96 15.39 -3.32
N ASP A 471 -6.98 14.63 -2.97
CA ASP A 471 -7.69 13.75 -3.89
C ASP A 471 -9.10 14.27 -4.16
N ILE A 472 -9.59 14.07 -5.38
CA ILE A 472 -10.93 14.45 -5.81
C ILE A 472 -11.87 13.26 -5.61
N GLY A 473 -12.95 13.50 -4.87
CA GLY A 473 -13.97 12.52 -4.59
C GLY A 473 -15.36 12.89 -5.08
N GLU A 474 -16.24 11.90 -5.08
CA GLU A 474 -17.67 12.02 -5.38
C GLU A 474 -18.47 11.24 -4.34
N TRP A 475 -19.39 11.91 -3.64
CA TRP A 475 -20.33 11.23 -2.76
C TRP A 475 -21.36 10.44 -3.56
N GLN A 476 -21.53 9.17 -3.19
CA GLN A 476 -22.55 8.30 -3.75
C GLN A 476 -23.87 8.43 -2.95
N PRO A 477 -25.04 8.10 -3.53
CA PRO A 477 -26.33 8.21 -2.85
C PRO A 477 -26.46 7.38 -1.56
N ASN A 478 -25.69 6.30 -1.41
CA ASN A 478 -25.65 5.46 -0.21
C ASN A 478 -24.68 5.99 0.87
N GLY A 479 -24.07 7.15 0.66
CA GLY A 479 -23.09 7.75 1.57
C GLY A 479 -21.67 7.20 1.45
N ALA A 480 -21.39 6.37 0.43
CA ALA A 480 -20.02 5.93 0.14
C ALA A 480 -19.24 6.99 -0.65
N MET A 481 -17.93 7.06 -0.46
CA MET A 481 -17.02 7.91 -1.22
C MET A 481 -16.45 7.13 -2.42
N LYS A 482 -16.51 7.73 -3.60
CA LYS A 482 -15.84 7.26 -4.80
C LYS A 482 -14.67 8.18 -5.11
N ILE A 483 -13.48 7.64 -5.28
CA ILE A 483 -12.32 8.41 -5.71
C ILE A 483 -12.38 8.59 -7.22
N ILE A 484 -12.20 9.84 -7.68
CA ILE A 484 -12.16 10.19 -9.11
C ILE A 484 -10.73 10.16 -9.59
N ASP A 485 -9.84 10.95 -8.96
CA ASP A 485 -8.39 10.99 -9.22
C ASP A 485 -7.69 11.87 -8.17
N ARG A 486 -6.37 11.97 -8.29
CA ARG A 486 -5.59 12.93 -7.51
C ARG A 486 -5.58 14.30 -8.19
N LYS A 487 -5.82 15.35 -7.41
CA LYS A 487 -5.78 16.74 -7.90
C LYS A 487 -4.50 17.03 -8.72
N LYS A 488 -3.34 16.57 -8.26
CA LYS A 488 -2.03 16.73 -8.92
C LYS A 488 -1.81 15.89 -10.17
N ASN A 489 -2.56 14.79 -10.35
CA ASN A 489 -2.48 13.93 -11.53
C ASN A 489 -3.50 14.32 -12.59
N ILE A 490 -4.44 15.19 -12.24
CA ILE A 490 -5.37 15.80 -13.19
C ILE A 490 -4.64 16.95 -13.87
N PHE A 491 -4.50 16.89 -15.17
CA PHE A 491 -3.92 17.99 -15.95
C PHE A 491 -4.90 18.52 -16.99
N LYS A 492 -4.66 19.74 -17.41
CA LYS A 492 -5.47 20.42 -18.42
C LYS A 492 -4.80 20.31 -19.79
N LEU A 493 -5.53 19.84 -20.79
CA LEU A 493 -5.10 19.88 -22.19
C LEU A 493 -5.22 21.29 -22.78
N SER A 494 -4.56 21.54 -23.91
CA SER A 494 -4.53 22.86 -24.57
C SER A 494 -5.91 23.41 -24.94
N GLN A 495 -6.89 22.54 -25.19
CA GLN A 495 -8.28 22.91 -25.47
C GLN A 495 -9.12 23.16 -24.22
N GLY A 496 -8.55 23.07 -23.02
CA GLY A 496 -9.23 23.38 -21.78
C GLY A 496 -9.85 22.18 -21.03
N GLU A 497 -9.78 20.98 -21.61
CA GLU A 497 -10.31 19.75 -21.00
C GLU A 497 -9.39 19.21 -19.92
N TYR A 498 -9.97 18.77 -18.80
CA TYR A 498 -9.26 18.14 -17.69
C TYR A 498 -9.27 16.61 -17.81
N VAL A 499 -8.12 15.99 -17.59
CA VAL A 499 -7.89 14.55 -17.77
C VAL A 499 -7.45 13.92 -16.45
N ALA A 500 -8.22 12.96 -16.00
CA ALA A 500 -7.97 12.14 -14.82
C ALA A 500 -7.18 10.87 -15.25
N VAL A 501 -5.86 10.95 -15.28
CA VAL A 501 -5.01 9.92 -15.91
C VAL A 501 -5.05 8.56 -15.24
N GLU A 502 -5.14 8.49 -13.92
CA GLU A 502 -5.19 7.20 -13.22
C GLU A 502 -6.46 6.41 -13.57
N SER A 503 -7.59 7.10 -13.71
CA SER A 503 -8.85 6.50 -14.15
C SER A 503 -8.74 5.94 -15.58
N ILE A 504 -8.10 6.69 -16.47
CA ILE A 504 -7.90 6.28 -17.87
C ILE A 504 -6.93 5.10 -17.96
N GLU A 505 -5.83 5.12 -17.23
CA GLU A 505 -4.87 4.01 -17.16
C GLU A 505 -5.51 2.71 -16.69
N ASN A 506 -6.40 2.77 -15.68
CA ASN A 506 -7.14 1.61 -15.19
C ASN A 506 -8.09 1.02 -16.26
N ILE A 507 -8.60 1.84 -17.17
CA ILE A 507 -9.40 1.37 -18.31
C ILE A 507 -8.50 0.70 -19.34
N TYR A 508 -7.37 1.31 -19.70
CA TYR A 508 -6.44 0.74 -20.68
C TYR A 508 -5.76 -0.55 -20.19
N LEU A 509 -5.56 -0.72 -18.90
CA LEU A 509 -5.06 -1.97 -18.30
C LEU A 509 -6.00 -3.18 -18.49
N GLN A 510 -7.27 -2.96 -18.86
CA GLN A 510 -8.18 -4.04 -19.23
C GLN A 510 -7.94 -4.60 -20.62
N CYS A 511 -7.10 -3.95 -21.43
CA CYS A 511 -6.66 -4.48 -22.71
C CYS A 511 -5.73 -5.68 -22.52
N PRO A 512 -6.04 -6.88 -23.07
CA PRO A 512 -5.24 -8.09 -22.88
C PRO A 512 -3.79 -7.99 -23.38
N LEU A 513 -3.50 -6.99 -24.19
CA LEU A 513 -2.15 -6.73 -24.72
C LEU A 513 -1.30 -5.87 -23.78
N THR A 514 -1.80 -5.45 -22.61
CA THR A 514 -1.15 -4.47 -21.75
C THR A 514 -0.84 -5.03 -20.36
N THR A 515 0.43 -5.04 -20.00
CA THR A 515 0.88 -5.38 -18.63
C THR A 515 0.99 -4.14 -17.76
N LEU A 516 1.51 -3.04 -18.32
CA LEU A 516 1.67 -1.75 -17.66
C LEU A 516 1.44 -0.64 -18.67
N ILE A 517 0.91 0.49 -18.20
CA ILE A 517 0.74 1.68 -19.01
C ILE A 517 1.00 2.94 -18.18
N TRP A 518 1.66 3.90 -18.78
CA TRP A 518 1.78 5.26 -18.28
C TRP A 518 1.26 6.22 -19.36
N VAL A 519 0.12 6.86 -19.05
CA VAL A 519 -0.50 7.87 -19.92
C VAL A 519 0.07 9.25 -19.59
N TYR A 520 0.42 9.99 -20.62
CA TYR A 520 0.96 11.35 -20.53
C TYR A 520 0.19 12.34 -21.39
N GLY A 521 0.01 13.54 -20.84
CA GLY A 521 -0.50 14.73 -21.49
C GLY A 521 -0.01 15.98 -20.78
N ASN A 522 -0.13 17.13 -21.43
CA ASN A 522 0.23 18.43 -20.85
C ASN A 522 -0.60 19.57 -21.47
N SER A 523 -0.50 20.77 -20.90
CA SER A 523 -1.29 21.94 -21.31
C SER A 523 -0.92 22.54 -22.66
N PHE A 524 0.14 22.06 -23.30
CA PHE A 524 0.55 22.51 -24.63
C PHE A 524 0.03 21.59 -25.75
N GLU A 525 -0.51 20.42 -25.38
CA GLU A 525 -0.95 19.39 -26.30
C GLU A 525 -2.45 19.13 -26.19
N SER A 526 -3.09 18.78 -27.31
CA SER A 526 -4.54 18.56 -27.40
C SER A 526 -4.96 17.09 -27.31
N PHE A 527 -4.01 16.17 -27.10
CA PHE A 527 -4.23 14.73 -27.08
C PHE A 527 -3.23 14.02 -26.14
N LEU A 528 -3.52 12.75 -25.88
CA LEU A 528 -2.74 11.90 -24.99
C LEU A 528 -1.83 10.97 -25.78
N VAL A 529 -0.67 10.68 -25.18
CA VAL A 529 0.25 9.63 -25.61
C VAL A 529 0.55 8.69 -24.44
N ALA A 530 1.09 7.50 -24.69
CA ALA A 530 1.42 6.58 -23.62
C ALA A 530 2.70 5.78 -23.87
N VAL A 531 3.35 5.37 -22.77
CA VAL A 531 4.35 4.30 -22.74
C VAL A 531 3.66 3.06 -22.23
N VAL A 532 3.69 1.98 -23.02
CA VAL A 532 2.99 0.73 -22.77
C VAL A 532 4.01 -0.40 -22.64
N VAL A 533 3.96 -1.16 -21.55
CA VAL A 533 4.64 -2.45 -21.46
C VAL A 533 3.66 -3.50 -21.93
N PRO A 534 3.87 -4.09 -23.14
CA PRO A 534 2.93 -5.06 -23.67
C PRO A 534 3.03 -6.42 -22.97
N ASP A 535 1.93 -7.17 -22.98
CA ASP A 535 1.99 -8.60 -22.65
C ASP A 535 2.81 -9.33 -23.70
N ARG A 536 3.93 -9.88 -23.27
CA ARG A 536 4.91 -10.49 -24.17
C ARG A 536 4.30 -11.62 -25.00
N LYS A 537 3.59 -12.52 -24.33
CA LYS A 537 3.02 -13.69 -24.98
C LYS A 537 1.93 -13.30 -25.99
N ALA A 538 1.04 -12.41 -25.59
CA ALA A 538 -0.05 -11.96 -26.46
C ALA A 538 0.47 -11.23 -27.70
N LEU A 539 1.53 -10.41 -27.55
CA LEU A 539 2.13 -9.71 -28.69
C LEU A 539 2.96 -10.64 -29.58
N GLU A 540 3.68 -11.62 -29.03
CA GLU A 540 4.40 -12.66 -29.79
C GLU A 540 3.42 -13.56 -30.55
N ASP A 541 2.30 -13.98 -29.94
CA ASP A 541 1.24 -14.77 -30.59
C ASP A 541 0.61 -14.03 -31.77
N TRP A 542 0.40 -12.71 -31.65
CA TRP A 542 -0.04 -11.87 -32.76
C TRP A 542 1.01 -11.81 -33.87
N ALA A 543 2.28 -11.62 -33.53
CA ALA A 543 3.37 -11.50 -34.49
C ALA A 543 3.52 -12.73 -35.38
N VAL A 544 3.38 -13.93 -34.81
CA VAL A 544 3.43 -15.21 -35.56
C VAL A 544 2.41 -15.24 -36.71
N ASN A 545 1.25 -14.62 -36.53
CA ASN A 545 0.18 -14.63 -37.52
C ASN A 545 0.22 -13.47 -38.52
N HIS A 546 0.97 -12.38 -38.23
CA HIS A 546 0.92 -11.13 -38.96
C HIS A 546 2.27 -10.62 -39.47
N LEU A 547 3.37 -11.17 -38.94
CA LEU A 547 4.74 -10.88 -39.38
C LEU A 547 5.37 -12.17 -39.91
N HIS A 548 5.88 -12.14 -41.13
CA HIS A 548 6.43 -13.33 -41.80
C HIS A 548 7.85 -13.73 -41.36
N GLU A 549 8.45 -12.99 -40.42
CA GLU A 549 9.80 -13.22 -39.93
C GLU A 549 9.79 -13.37 -38.40
N ALA A 550 10.64 -14.25 -37.89
CA ALA A 550 10.87 -14.36 -36.44
C ALA A 550 11.66 -13.12 -35.98
N VAL A 551 11.05 -12.29 -35.16
CA VAL A 551 11.62 -11.05 -34.63
C VAL A 551 11.76 -11.21 -33.11
N ASP A 552 12.91 -10.80 -32.56
CA ASP A 552 13.06 -10.76 -31.12
C ASP A 552 12.08 -9.73 -30.50
N PHE A 553 11.77 -9.92 -29.22
CA PHE A 553 10.72 -9.13 -28.56
C PHE A 553 11.01 -7.61 -28.54
N LYS A 554 12.28 -7.22 -28.42
CA LYS A 554 12.68 -5.81 -28.44
C LYS A 554 12.41 -5.20 -29.83
N SER A 555 12.86 -5.86 -30.87
CA SER A 555 12.60 -5.46 -32.26
C SER A 555 11.11 -5.47 -32.59
N LEU A 556 10.33 -6.40 -31.98
CA LEU A 556 8.87 -6.43 -32.12
C LEU A 556 8.22 -5.19 -31.49
N CYS A 557 8.65 -4.73 -30.33
CA CYS A 557 8.18 -3.49 -29.71
C CYS A 557 8.52 -2.23 -30.54
N GLU A 558 9.59 -2.25 -31.30
CA GLU A 558 9.98 -1.16 -32.22
C GLU A 558 9.23 -1.20 -33.56
N ASN A 559 8.54 -2.32 -33.89
CA ASN A 559 7.86 -2.51 -35.14
C ASN A 559 6.61 -1.60 -35.27
N PRO A 560 6.50 -0.77 -36.35
CA PRO A 560 5.37 0.13 -36.53
C PRO A 560 4.01 -0.56 -36.61
N LYS A 561 3.94 -1.78 -37.18
CA LYS A 561 2.69 -2.56 -37.29
C LYS A 561 2.25 -3.05 -35.91
N ALA A 562 3.19 -3.50 -35.06
CA ALA A 562 2.92 -3.92 -33.68
C ALA A 562 2.46 -2.72 -32.82
N ARG A 563 3.14 -1.58 -32.93
CA ARG A 563 2.72 -0.33 -32.26
C ARG A 563 1.31 0.10 -32.64
N LYS A 564 1.02 0.06 -33.94
CA LYS A 564 -0.33 0.38 -34.42
C LYS A 564 -1.37 -0.60 -33.90
N TYR A 565 -1.11 -1.88 -33.97
CA TYR A 565 -2.03 -2.91 -33.46
C TYR A 565 -2.36 -2.72 -31.98
N VAL A 566 -1.34 -2.51 -31.13
CA VAL A 566 -1.55 -2.24 -29.69
C VAL A 566 -2.36 -0.96 -29.47
N LEU A 567 -2.07 0.12 -30.21
CA LEU A 567 -2.83 1.36 -30.13
C LEU A 567 -4.30 1.18 -30.53
N ASP A 568 -4.57 0.43 -31.61
CA ASP A 568 -5.92 0.16 -32.09
C ASP A 568 -6.73 -0.65 -31.05
N GLU A 569 -6.13 -1.66 -30.42
CA GLU A 569 -6.75 -2.48 -29.37
C GLU A 569 -6.98 -1.68 -28.07
N LEU A 570 -6.04 -0.83 -27.67
CA LEU A 570 -6.21 0.10 -26.55
C LEU A 570 -7.39 1.04 -26.81
N ASN A 571 -7.45 1.66 -27.98
CA ASN A 571 -8.55 2.56 -28.35
C ASN A 571 -9.89 1.82 -28.50
N SER A 572 -9.91 0.56 -28.93
CA SER A 572 -11.10 -0.30 -28.90
C SER A 572 -11.59 -0.51 -27.47
N THR A 573 -10.67 -0.76 -26.53
CA THR A 573 -10.99 -0.88 -25.10
C THR A 573 -11.55 0.44 -24.56
N ALA A 574 -10.92 1.57 -24.88
CA ALA A 574 -11.39 2.90 -24.50
C ALA A 574 -12.83 3.19 -24.99
N GLN A 575 -13.15 2.83 -26.23
CA GLN A 575 -14.49 2.99 -26.80
C GLN A 575 -15.54 2.13 -26.09
N LYS A 576 -15.23 0.89 -25.77
CA LYS A 576 -16.10 0.00 -24.97
C LYS A 576 -16.46 0.61 -23.62
N HIS A 577 -15.52 1.31 -23.00
CA HIS A 577 -15.68 2.02 -21.72
C HIS A 577 -16.13 3.48 -21.87
N LYS A 578 -16.51 3.91 -23.09
CA LYS A 578 -17.08 5.24 -23.40
C LYS A 578 -16.15 6.40 -23.00
N LEU A 579 -14.82 6.23 -23.14
CA LEU A 579 -13.90 7.34 -22.99
C LEU A 579 -14.18 8.40 -24.05
N ARG A 580 -14.00 9.67 -23.68
CA ARG A 580 -14.21 10.80 -24.58
C ARG A 580 -13.09 10.89 -25.60
N GLY A 581 -13.31 11.57 -26.70
CA GLY A 581 -12.32 11.65 -27.79
C GLY A 581 -10.96 12.21 -27.38
N PHE A 582 -10.94 13.15 -26.43
CA PHE A 582 -9.70 13.73 -25.90
C PHE A 582 -9.00 12.85 -24.84
N GLU A 583 -9.69 11.84 -24.30
CA GLU A 583 -9.15 10.82 -23.40
C GLU A 583 -8.55 9.62 -24.14
N MET A 584 -8.69 9.59 -25.48
CA MET A 584 -8.16 8.53 -26.32
C MET A 584 -6.70 8.77 -26.69
N LEU A 585 -5.92 7.69 -26.73
CA LEU A 585 -4.51 7.74 -27.11
C LEU A 585 -4.34 7.99 -28.62
N LYS A 586 -3.38 8.83 -28.98
CA LYS A 586 -3.00 9.10 -30.38
C LYS A 586 -1.73 8.39 -30.80
N ALA A 587 -0.83 8.13 -29.87
CA ALA A 587 0.40 7.38 -30.14
C ALA A 587 0.85 6.62 -28.88
N VAL A 588 1.57 5.52 -29.10
CA VAL A 588 2.16 4.71 -28.03
C VAL A 588 3.61 4.37 -28.31
N HIS A 589 4.41 4.32 -27.26
CA HIS A 589 5.72 3.68 -27.27
C HIS A 589 5.58 2.32 -26.57
N LEU A 590 6.05 1.24 -27.19
CA LEU A 590 6.08 -0.08 -26.57
C LEU A 590 7.43 -0.29 -25.88
N GLU A 591 7.40 -0.47 -24.58
CA GLU A 591 8.58 -0.70 -23.75
C GLU A 591 8.75 -2.22 -23.52
N PRO A 592 9.83 -2.84 -24.02
CA PRO A 592 10.02 -4.29 -23.89
C PRO A 592 10.33 -4.76 -22.47
N THR A 593 10.79 -3.86 -21.60
CA THR A 593 11.12 -4.15 -20.20
C THR A 593 10.08 -3.55 -19.26
N PRO A 594 9.58 -4.28 -18.24
CA PRO A 594 8.70 -3.71 -17.24
C PRO A 594 9.34 -2.50 -16.54
N PHE A 595 8.50 -1.54 -16.12
CA PHE A 595 8.96 -0.51 -15.19
C PHE A 595 9.42 -1.19 -13.91
N ASP A 596 10.60 -0.83 -13.42
CA ASP A 596 11.19 -1.46 -12.24
C ASP A 596 11.53 -0.44 -11.14
N ILE A 597 11.81 -0.99 -9.94
CA ILE A 597 12.16 -0.23 -8.75
C ILE A 597 13.62 0.24 -8.83
N GLU A 598 14.50 -0.55 -9.44
CA GLU A 598 15.94 -0.25 -9.53
C GLU A 598 16.19 1.00 -10.38
N LYS A 599 15.37 1.21 -11.42
CA LYS A 599 15.39 2.42 -12.24
C LYS A 599 14.58 3.58 -11.66
N ASP A 600 14.05 3.41 -10.46
CA ASP A 600 13.21 4.41 -9.78
C ASP A 600 11.93 4.83 -10.56
N LEU A 601 11.39 3.94 -11.41
CA LEU A 601 10.21 4.23 -12.23
C LEU A 601 8.89 3.89 -11.54
N ILE A 602 8.93 2.96 -10.58
CA ILE A 602 7.78 2.57 -9.75
C ILE A 602 8.18 2.47 -8.28
N THR A 603 7.19 2.58 -7.41
CA THR A 603 7.37 2.33 -5.97
C THR A 603 7.32 0.81 -5.68
N PRO A 604 7.75 0.34 -4.48
CA PRO A 604 7.58 -1.06 -4.07
C PRO A 604 6.12 -1.50 -3.99
N THR A 605 5.21 -0.57 -3.79
CA THR A 605 3.77 -0.78 -3.91
C THR A 605 3.29 -0.67 -5.37
N PHE A 606 4.23 -0.70 -6.31
CA PHE A 606 4.01 -0.67 -7.76
C PHE A 606 3.28 0.58 -8.29
N LYS A 607 3.34 1.71 -7.59
CA LYS A 607 2.81 2.99 -8.08
C LYS A 607 3.79 3.64 -9.04
N LEU A 608 3.25 4.24 -10.11
CA LEU A 608 4.04 4.97 -11.11
C LEU A 608 4.67 6.23 -10.49
N LYS A 609 5.98 6.40 -10.64
CA LYS A 609 6.68 7.64 -10.28
C LYS A 609 6.69 8.57 -11.49
N ARG A 610 5.58 9.29 -11.72
CA ARG A 610 5.34 10.11 -12.92
C ARG A 610 6.45 11.10 -13.27
N PRO A 611 7.05 11.84 -12.31
CA PRO A 611 8.18 12.73 -12.61
C PRO A 611 9.41 11.98 -13.13
N GLN A 612 9.73 10.83 -12.55
CA GLN A 612 10.84 9.99 -12.97
C GLN A 612 10.58 9.35 -14.33
N LEU A 613 9.35 8.86 -14.56
CA LEU A 613 8.92 8.36 -15.87
C LEU A 613 9.05 9.44 -16.95
N LEU A 614 8.62 10.67 -16.65
CA LEU A 614 8.78 11.79 -17.58
C LEU A 614 10.24 12.09 -17.86
N LYS A 615 11.09 12.10 -16.85
CA LYS A 615 12.54 12.32 -17.02
C LYS A 615 13.17 11.20 -17.85
N TYR A 616 12.80 9.95 -17.58
CA TYR A 616 13.37 8.78 -18.27
C TYR A 616 12.92 8.64 -19.71
N TYR A 617 11.63 8.90 -20.00
CA TYR A 617 11.05 8.75 -21.33
C TYR A 617 10.86 10.07 -22.09
N LYS A 618 11.46 11.18 -21.64
CA LYS A 618 11.22 12.50 -22.22
C LYS A 618 11.40 12.53 -23.75
N ASP A 619 12.51 12.01 -24.25
CA ASP A 619 12.80 12.00 -25.68
C ASP A 619 11.78 11.16 -26.48
N LYS A 620 11.31 10.05 -25.89
CA LYS A 620 10.27 9.21 -26.49
C LYS A 620 8.91 9.91 -26.51
N ILE A 621 8.56 10.59 -25.45
CA ILE A 621 7.32 11.40 -25.39
C ILE A 621 7.34 12.52 -26.43
N ASP A 622 8.46 13.26 -26.53
CA ASP A 622 8.63 14.34 -27.51
C ASP A 622 8.54 13.77 -28.95
N GLN A 623 9.12 12.58 -29.21
CA GLN A 623 9.01 11.87 -30.47
C GLN A 623 7.56 11.47 -30.78
N LEU A 624 6.81 10.90 -29.82
CA LEU A 624 5.41 10.50 -29.99
C LEU A 624 4.51 11.68 -30.39
N TYR A 625 4.70 12.84 -29.74
CA TYR A 625 3.97 14.06 -30.10
C TYR A 625 4.33 14.56 -31.51
N SER A 626 5.61 14.49 -31.89
CA SER A 626 6.07 14.87 -33.21
C SER A 626 5.49 13.96 -34.29
N GLU A 627 5.54 12.64 -34.09
CA GLU A 627 4.99 11.63 -35.03
C GLU A 627 3.47 11.81 -35.19
N ALA A 628 2.74 11.99 -34.10
CA ALA A 628 1.29 12.16 -34.11
C ALA A 628 0.84 13.47 -34.78
N LYS A 629 1.63 14.55 -34.71
CA LYS A 629 1.38 15.83 -35.40
C LYS A 629 1.72 15.76 -36.90
N GLY A 630 2.72 14.97 -37.27
CA GLY A 630 3.14 14.78 -38.70
C GLY A 630 2.19 13.90 -39.50
N SER A 631 1.41 13.05 -38.86
CA SER A 631 0.37 12.23 -39.47
C SER A 631 -0.95 13.02 -39.58
N LYS A 632 -1.01 14.03 -40.49
CA LYS A 632 -2.29 14.58 -40.90
C LYS A 632 -3.00 13.56 -41.82
N PRO A 633 -4.37 13.43 -41.71
CA PRO A 633 -5.16 12.48 -42.45
C PRO A 633 -5.09 12.73 -43.95
#